data_e61db2c4de6707085ccc83b13e7c9811
#
_entry.id   e61db2c4de6707085ccc83b13e7c9811
#
_cell.length_a   1.000
_cell.length_b   1.000
_cell.length_c   1.000
_cell.angle_alpha   90.00
_cell.angle_beta   90.00
_cell.angle_gamma   90.00
#
_symmetry.space_group_name_H-M   'P 1'
#
loop_
_entity.id
_entity.type
_entity.pdbx_description
1 polymer ?
#
loop_
_entity_poly.entity_id
_entity_poly.type
_entity_poly.pdbx_seq_one_letter_code
_entity_poly.pdbx_strand_id
1 'polypeptide(L)'
;MYRRLPMSRLALDRGYETGAVHRGLELLGITGYIPAIQFSNPPEKYGFSYDPQLDAFICPEGVPLTYHRLNCSKSTGKYLRCYQVEGDACMRCPKRPSCFDKAGIRRRVLASSCYPAFFRGHQRVGTPEYLAMMRLRKIWAEGSFSVLKREHCISRIRKRGILAATEECLLAA
;
A
#
# COMPACT_ATOMS: atom_id res chain seq x y z
N MET A 1 -13.78 13.98 26.82
CA MET A 1 -14.72 13.45 25.80
C MET A 1 -14.15 13.83 24.42
N TYR A 2 -13.45 12.89 23.74
CA TYR A 2 -12.92 13.14 22.41
C TYR A 2 -14.07 13.16 21.40
N ARG A 3 -14.41 14.32 20.84
CA ARG A 3 -15.34 14.41 19.71
C ARG A 3 -14.68 13.71 18.52
N ARG A 4 -15.21 12.57 18.09
CA ARG A 4 -14.82 11.95 16.82
C ARG A 4 -15.28 12.88 15.70
N LEU A 5 -14.33 13.48 14.99
CA LEU A 5 -14.65 14.23 13.78
C LEU A 5 -15.22 13.25 12.76
N PRO A 6 -16.37 13.53 12.13
CA PRO A 6 -16.92 12.71 11.07
C PRO A 6 -16.01 12.82 9.86
N MET A 7 -15.16 11.80 9.64
CA MET A 7 -14.20 11.76 8.56
C MET A 7 -14.59 10.66 7.57
N SER A 8 -14.93 11.02 6.35
CA SER A 8 -15.26 10.08 5.28
C SER A 8 -14.15 9.93 4.23
N ARG A 9 -13.24 10.90 4.15
CA ARG A 9 -12.15 10.94 3.17
C ARG A 9 -10.86 11.38 3.85
N LEU A 10 -9.74 10.78 3.46
CA LEU A 10 -8.43 11.08 4.04
C LEU A 10 -7.35 11.01 2.95
N ALA A 11 -6.57 12.07 2.81
CA ALA A 11 -5.38 12.08 1.96
C ALA A 11 -4.14 11.88 2.84
N LEU A 12 -3.33 10.88 2.51
CA LEU A 12 -2.12 10.51 3.25
C LEU A 12 -0.87 10.71 2.39
N ASP A 13 0.28 10.64 3.04
CA ASP A 13 1.57 10.65 2.36
C ASP A 13 1.91 9.27 1.78
N ARG A 14 2.82 9.24 0.80
CA ARG A 14 3.32 8.02 0.16
C ARG A 14 3.85 7.00 1.17
N GLY A 15 4.43 7.44 2.28
CA GLY A 15 4.92 6.55 3.33
C GLY A 15 3.85 5.62 3.94
N TYR A 16 2.58 5.97 3.80
CA TYR A 16 1.44 5.17 4.28
C TYR A 16 0.90 4.19 3.24
N GLU A 17 1.51 4.08 2.06
CA GLU A 17 1.06 3.20 0.98
C GLU A 17 1.36 1.74 1.31
N THR A 18 0.51 1.14 2.12
CA THR A 18 0.58 -0.27 2.51
C THR A 18 -0.82 -0.90 2.50
N GLY A 19 -0.89 -2.20 2.22
CA GLY A 19 -2.15 -2.92 2.25
C GLY A 19 -2.85 -2.87 3.61
N ALA A 20 -2.09 -2.84 4.70
CA ALA A 20 -2.63 -2.74 6.05
C ALA A 20 -3.33 -1.40 6.30
N VAL A 21 -2.75 -0.29 5.82
CA VAL A 21 -3.37 1.04 5.92
C VAL A 21 -4.65 1.11 5.10
N HIS A 22 -4.63 0.65 3.84
CA HIS A 22 -5.83 0.58 3.01
C HIS A 22 -6.94 -0.25 3.68
N ARG A 23 -6.58 -1.43 4.24
CA ARG A 23 -7.55 -2.26 4.95
C ARG A 23 -8.10 -1.58 6.21
N GLY A 24 -7.24 -0.92 6.99
CA GLY A 24 -7.66 -0.16 8.17
C GLY A 24 -8.64 0.96 7.83
N LEU A 25 -8.38 1.72 6.77
CA LEU A 25 -9.27 2.77 6.29
C LEU A 25 -10.64 2.21 5.83
N GLU A 26 -10.65 1.09 5.11
CA GLU A 26 -11.90 0.41 4.72
C GLU A 26 -12.73 -0.02 5.93
N LEU A 27 -12.09 -0.59 6.96
CA LEU A 27 -12.78 -0.99 8.21
C LEU A 27 -13.36 0.19 8.98
N LEU A 28 -12.77 1.37 8.84
CA LEU A 28 -13.25 2.61 9.43
C LEU A 28 -14.29 3.34 8.55
N GLY A 29 -14.60 2.82 7.36
CA GLY A 29 -15.49 3.48 6.40
C GLY A 29 -14.90 4.75 5.79
N ILE A 30 -13.55 4.88 5.79
CA ILE A 30 -12.84 6.06 5.29
C ILE A 30 -12.27 5.76 3.91
N THR A 31 -12.54 6.62 2.93
CA THR A 31 -11.89 6.56 1.62
C THR A 31 -10.50 7.16 1.69
N GLY A 32 -9.46 6.32 1.52
CA GLY A 32 -8.07 6.75 1.50
C GLY A 32 -7.60 7.16 0.10
N TYR A 33 -6.85 8.26 0.03
CA TYR A 33 -6.15 8.73 -1.16
C TYR A 33 -4.65 8.80 -0.83
N ILE A 34 -3.88 7.84 -1.33
CA ILE A 34 -2.47 7.64 -1.00
C ILE A 34 -1.68 7.59 -2.31
N PRO A 35 -0.56 8.34 -2.45
CA PRO A 35 0.26 8.27 -3.65
C PRO A 35 0.89 6.90 -3.82
N ALA A 36 0.78 6.35 -5.03
CA ALA A 36 1.32 5.03 -5.34
C ALA A 36 2.84 4.96 -5.16
N ILE A 37 3.31 3.86 -4.58
CA ILE A 37 4.73 3.49 -4.55
C ILE A 37 5.02 2.67 -5.81
N GLN A 38 6.07 3.06 -6.53
CA GLN A 38 6.59 2.25 -7.63
C GLN A 38 7.42 1.11 -7.06
N PHE A 39 6.93 -0.11 -7.21
CA PHE A 39 7.71 -1.30 -6.89
C PHE A 39 8.71 -1.58 -8.01
N SER A 40 9.93 -1.98 -7.67
CA SER A 40 10.96 -2.33 -8.65
C SER A 40 10.58 -3.53 -9.51
N ASN A 41 9.84 -4.47 -8.95
CA ASN A 41 9.43 -5.72 -9.61
C ASN A 41 7.97 -6.07 -9.28
N PRO A 42 6.99 -5.27 -9.75
CA PRO A 42 5.59 -5.60 -9.56
C PRO A 42 5.21 -6.82 -10.44
N PRO A 43 4.21 -7.62 -10.04
CA PRO A 43 3.75 -8.77 -10.83
C PRO A 43 3.35 -8.39 -12.26
N GLU A 44 2.77 -7.23 -12.46
CA GLU A 44 2.32 -6.69 -13.74
C GLU A 44 3.47 -6.53 -14.75
N LYS A 45 4.68 -6.25 -14.28
CA LYS A 45 5.90 -6.17 -15.12
C LYS A 45 6.20 -7.50 -15.83
N TYR A 46 5.74 -8.60 -15.25
CA TYR A 46 5.89 -9.95 -15.81
C TYR A 46 4.62 -10.45 -16.48
N GLY A 47 3.66 -9.55 -16.75
CA GLY A 47 2.40 -9.86 -17.42
C GLY A 47 1.35 -10.55 -16.54
N PHE A 48 1.53 -10.54 -15.21
CA PHE A 48 0.49 -11.01 -14.30
C PHE A 48 -0.52 -9.90 -14.05
N SER A 49 -1.81 -10.22 -14.10
CA SER A 49 -2.91 -9.34 -13.69
C SER A 49 -3.59 -9.88 -12.44
N TYR A 50 -4.14 -9.00 -11.62
CA TYR A 50 -4.90 -9.41 -10.44
C TYR A 50 -6.40 -9.35 -10.72
N ASP A 51 -7.09 -10.45 -10.45
CA ASP A 51 -8.54 -10.54 -10.51
C ASP A 51 -9.11 -10.41 -9.08
N PRO A 52 -9.81 -9.30 -8.77
CA PRO A 52 -10.36 -9.06 -7.45
C PRO A 52 -11.59 -9.93 -7.12
N GLN A 53 -12.27 -10.51 -8.12
CA GLN A 53 -13.43 -11.38 -7.90
C GLN A 53 -12.99 -12.77 -7.46
N LEU A 54 -11.92 -13.27 -8.07
CA LEU A 54 -11.34 -14.57 -7.74
C LEU A 54 -10.32 -14.50 -6.61
N ASP A 55 -9.91 -13.30 -6.17
CA ASP A 55 -8.75 -13.09 -5.29
C ASP A 55 -7.53 -13.89 -5.78
N ALA A 56 -7.22 -13.77 -7.07
CA ALA A 56 -6.18 -14.53 -7.75
C ALA A 56 -5.37 -13.66 -8.70
N PHE A 57 -4.11 -14.03 -8.92
CA PHE A 57 -3.33 -13.49 -10.03
C PHE A 57 -3.52 -14.36 -11.26
N ILE A 58 -3.70 -13.75 -12.42
CA ILE A 58 -3.78 -14.45 -13.70
C ILE A 58 -2.42 -14.33 -14.38
N CYS A 59 -1.83 -15.45 -14.77
CA CYS A 59 -0.55 -15.43 -15.48
C CYS A 59 -0.74 -15.09 -16.97
N PRO A 60 0.34 -14.75 -17.71
CA PRO A 60 0.25 -14.43 -19.15
C PRO A 60 -0.35 -15.53 -20.04
N GLU A 61 -0.42 -16.77 -19.54
CA GLU A 61 -1.08 -17.91 -20.24
C GLU A 61 -2.51 -18.16 -19.74
N GLY A 62 -3.09 -17.22 -18.98
CA GLY A 62 -4.46 -17.31 -18.50
C GLY A 62 -4.68 -18.24 -17.31
N VAL A 63 -3.62 -18.83 -16.74
CA VAL A 63 -3.74 -19.74 -15.59
C VAL A 63 -3.83 -18.95 -14.29
N PRO A 64 -4.85 -19.19 -13.43
CA PRO A 64 -4.98 -18.51 -12.16
C PRO A 64 -3.98 -19.03 -11.12
N LEU A 65 -3.40 -18.09 -10.39
CA LEU A 65 -2.65 -18.32 -9.16
C LEU A 65 -3.57 -17.97 -8.00
N THR A 66 -4.13 -18.99 -7.36
CA THR A 66 -5.06 -18.81 -6.23
C THR A 66 -4.31 -18.54 -4.94
N TYR A 67 -4.99 -17.95 -3.96
CA TYR A 67 -4.44 -17.78 -2.62
C TYR A 67 -4.12 -19.15 -2.01
N HIS A 68 -2.86 -19.36 -1.64
CA HIS A 68 -2.38 -20.62 -1.08
C HIS A 68 -2.16 -20.53 0.42
N ARG A 69 -1.39 -19.52 0.87
CA ARG A 69 -1.06 -19.36 2.30
C ARG A 69 -0.53 -17.97 2.63
N LEU A 70 -0.48 -17.68 3.93
CA LEU A 70 0.22 -16.52 4.47
C LEU A 70 1.64 -16.93 4.86
N ASN A 71 2.63 -16.20 4.35
CA ASN A 71 4.04 -16.39 4.66
C ASN A 71 4.52 -15.22 5.53
N CYS A 72 5.33 -15.52 6.54
CA CYS A 72 6.08 -14.52 7.27
C CYS A 72 7.50 -14.42 6.65
N SER A 73 7.88 -13.24 6.21
CA SER A 73 9.25 -12.98 5.74
C SER A 73 10.20 -12.94 6.93
N LYS A 74 11.14 -13.87 7.01
CA LYS A 74 12.11 -13.96 8.12
C LYS A 74 13.01 -12.72 8.21
N SER A 75 13.32 -12.09 7.06
CA SER A 75 14.22 -10.92 7.01
C SER A 75 13.54 -9.61 7.42
N THR A 76 12.24 -9.47 7.17
CA THR A 76 11.51 -8.22 7.41
C THR A 76 10.40 -8.33 8.45
N GLY A 77 10.07 -9.53 8.93
CA GLY A 77 8.92 -9.81 9.82
C GLY A 77 7.55 -9.56 9.17
N LYS A 78 7.51 -9.20 7.88
CA LYS A 78 6.25 -8.87 7.19
C LYS A 78 5.50 -10.11 6.77
N TYR A 79 4.19 -10.08 6.93
CA TYR A 79 3.30 -11.11 6.42
C TYR A 79 2.95 -10.84 4.95
N LEU A 80 3.11 -11.86 4.12
CA LEU A 80 2.86 -11.83 2.68
C LEU A 80 1.87 -12.93 2.30
N ARG A 81 0.89 -12.61 1.49
CA ARG A 81 0.03 -13.59 0.84
C ARG A 81 0.82 -14.26 -0.28
N CYS A 82 0.81 -15.57 -0.30
CA CYS A 82 1.39 -16.37 -1.37
C CYS A 82 0.25 -16.87 -2.28
N TYR A 83 0.29 -16.46 -3.53
CA TYR A 83 -0.57 -16.98 -4.59
C TYR A 83 0.24 -17.96 -5.43
N GLN A 84 -0.35 -19.10 -5.77
CA GLN A 84 0.35 -20.19 -6.45
C GLN A 84 -0.56 -20.86 -7.47
N VAL A 85 0.02 -21.30 -8.58
CA VAL A 85 -0.67 -22.14 -9.57
C VAL A 85 -1.00 -23.51 -8.94
N GLU A 86 -2.22 -23.97 -9.12
CA GLU A 86 -2.64 -25.31 -8.73
C GLU A 86 -2.26 -26.35 -9.79
N GLY A 87 -2.01 -27.59 -9.38
CA GLY A 87 -1.68 -28.70 -10.28
C GLY A 87 -0.36 -28.50 -11.03
N ASP A 88 -0.32 -29.03 -12.25
CA ASP A 88 0.90 -29.17 -13.06
C ASP A 88 0.95 -28.24 -14.28
N ALA A 89 0.07 -27.24 -14.34
CA ALA A 89 -0.04 -26.34 -15.49
C ALA A 89 1.31 -25.68 -15.86
N CYS A 90 2.13 -25.33 -14.85
CA CYS A 90 3.46 -24.76 -15.09
C CYS A 90 4.47 -25.77 -15.70
N MET A 91 4.27 -27.06 -15.55
CA MET A 91 5.21 -28.08 -16.07
C MET A 91 5.16 -28.16 -17.60
N ARG A 92 3.98 -27.92 -18.19
CA ARG A 92 3.74 -27.99 -19.65
C ARG A 92 3.64 -26.59 -20.30
N CYS A 93 3.93 -25.54 -19.54
CA CYS A 93 3.80 -24.17 -20.02
C CYS A 93 4.90 -23.80 -21.04
N PRO A 94 4.55 -23.28 -22.21
CA PRO A 94 5.54 -22.89 -23.23
C PRO A 94 6.42 -21.71 -22.76
N LYS A 95 5.89 -20.85 -21.90
CA LYS A 95 6.65 -19.71 -21.31
C LYS A 95 7.47 -20.09 -20.08
N ARG A 96 7.52 -21.36 -19.70
CA ARG A 96 8.27 -21.79 -18.52
C ARG A 96 9.73 -21.30 -18.48
N PRO A 97 10.53 -21.37 -19.58
CA PRO A 97 11.92 -20.92 -19.55
C PRO A 97 12.10 -19.45 -19.21
N SER A 98 11.17 -18.59 -19.64
CA SER A 98 11.19 -17.15 -19.36
C SER A 98 10.50 -16.77 -18.03
N CYS A 99 9.69 -17.67 -17.49
CA CYS A 99 8.92 -17.43 -16.27
C CYS A 99 9.65 -17.83 -14.98
N PHE A 100 10.59 -18.76 -15.05
CA PHE A 100 11.30 -19.30 -13.90
C PHE A 100 12.80 -19.02 -14.00
N ASP A 101 13.36 -18.32 -13.03
CA ASP A 101 14.82 -18.10 -12.94
C ASP A 101 15.57 -19.34 -12.40
N LYS A 102 14.86 -20.28 -11.78
CA LYS A 102 15.40 -21.50 -11.16
C LYS A 102 14.46 -22.69 -11.36
N ALA A 103 14.92 -23.90 -11.08
CA ALA A 103 14.15 -25.14 -11.15
C ALA A 103 12.97 -25.17 -10.14
N GLY A 104 11.96 -24.35 -10.40
CA GLY A 104 10.72 -24.34 -9.65
C GLY A 104 9.66 -25.22 -10.31
N ILE A 105 8.78 -25.86 -9.53
CA ILE A 105 7.70 -26.69 -10.04
C ILE A 105 6.47 -25.83 -10.38
N ARG A 106 6.18 -24.80 -9.58
CA ARG A 106 4.99 -23.95 -9.70
C ARG A 106 5.34 -22.48 -9.53
N ARG A 107 4.75 -21.63 -10.35
CA ARG A 107 4.90 -20.16 -10.21
C ARG A 107 4.20 -19.68 -8.95
N ARG A 108 4.83 -18.72 -8.28
CA ARG A 108 4.30 -18.03 -7.08
C ARG A 108 4.41 -16.55 -7.25
N VAL A 109 3.42 -15.84 -6.71
CA VAL A 109 3.42 -14.39 -6.54
C VAL A 109 3.27 -14.11 -5.05
N LEU A 110 4.16 -13.27 -4.50
CA LEU A 110 4.07 -12.81 -3.12
C LEU A 110 3.54 -11.37 -3.13
N ALA A 111 2.48 -11.13 -2.39
CA ALA A 111 1.83 -9.84 -2.29
C ALA A 111 1.60 -9.45 -0.83
N SER A 112 1.25 -8.19 -0.56
CA SER A 112 0.90 -7.73 0.78
C SER A 112 -0.17 -8.61 1.43
N SER A 113 -0.15 -8.77 2.75
CA SER A 113 -1.16 -9.52 3.50
C SER A 113 -2.59 -9.03 3.25
N CYS A 114 -2.76 -7.73 2.97
CA CYS A 114 -4.02 -7.08 2.65
C CYS A 114 -4.08 -6.64 1.18
N TYR A 115 -3.57 -7.47 0.25
CA TYR A 115 -3.48 -7.13 -1.16
C TYR A 115 -4.81 -6.73 -1.81
N PRO A 116 -5.97 -7.37 -1.54
CA PRO A 116 -7.25 -6.92 -2.09
C PRO A 116 -7.60 -5.47 -1.76
N ALA A 117 -7.34 -5.03 -0.53
CA ALA A 117 -7.57 -3.64 -0.12
C ALA A 117 -6.58 -2.68 -0.77
N PHE A 118 -5.32 -3.08 -0.85
CA PHE A 118 -4.28 -2.34 -1.56
C PHE A 118 -4.65 -2.13 -3.04
N PHE A 119 -5.09 -3.18 -3.73
CA PHE A 119 -5.51 -3.12 -5.13
C PHE A 119 -6.68 -2.14 -5.34
N ARG A 120 -7.72 -2.22 -4.50
CA ARG A 120 -8.84 -1.26 -4.56
C ARG A 120 -8.39 0.18 -4.30
N GLY A 121 -7.45 0.38 -3.40
CA GLY A 121 -6.82 1.68 -3.15
C GLY A 121 -6.11 2.23 -4.38
N HIS A 122 -5.32 1.39 -5.04
CA HIS A 122 -4.57 1.73 -6.24
C HIS A 122 -5.46 2.11 -7.44
N GLN A 123 -6.63 1.50 -7.58
CA GLN A 123 -7.56 1.86 -8.66
C GLN A 123 -8.09 3.29 -8.58
N ARG A 124 -7.97 3.95 -7.41
CA ARG A 124 -8.36 5.36 -7.26
C ARG A 124 -7.27 6.32 -7.75
N VAL A 125 -6.03 5.87 -7.87
CA VAL A 125 -4.90 6.70 -8.29
C VAL A 125 -5.15 7.27 -9.69
N GLY A 126 -5.01 8.60 -9.82
CA GLY A 126 -5.24 9.28 -11.10
C GLY A 126 -6.71 9.67 -11.37
N THR A 127 -7.66 9.24 -10.55
CA THR A 127 -9.06 9.70 -10.70
C THR A 127 -9.18 11.20 -10.38
N PRO A 128 -10.21 11.90 -10.91
CA PRO A 128 -10.44 13.32 -10.61
C PRO A 128 -10.54 13.61 -9.09
N GLU A 129 -11.20 12.72 -8.34
CA GLU A 129 -11.29 12.85 -6.89
C GLU A 129 -9.92 12.70 -6.22
N TYR A 130 -9.11 11.75 -6.65
CA TYR A 130 -7.75 11.57 -6.15
C TYR A 130 -6.93 12.84 -6.38
N LEU A 131 -6.97 13.41 -7.58
CA LEU A 131 -6.23 14.63 -7.91
C LEU A 131 -6.69 15.82 -7.06
N ALA A 132 -8.00 15.97 -6.84
CA ALA A 132 -8.55 16.99 -5.97
C ALA A 132 -8.06 16.84 -4.52
N MET A 133 -8.10 15.62 -3.98
CA MET A 133 -7.63 15.33 -2.62
C MET A 133 -6.12 15.54 -2.45
N MET A 134 -5.32 15.21 -3.47
CA MET A 134 -3.87 15.48 -3.45
C MET A 134 -3.57 16.99 -3.47
N ARG A 135 -4.34 17.80 -4.22
CA ARG A 135 -4.22 19.26 -4.20
C ARG A 135 -4.56 19.83 -2.82
N LEU A 136 -5.67 19.39 -2.22
CA LEU A 136 -6.06 19.81 -0.86
C LEU A 136 -4.99 19.43 0.16
N ARG A 137 -4.46 18.21 0.10
CA ARG A 137 -3.35 17.78 0.97
C ARG A 137 -2.15 18.71 0.85
N LYS A 138 -1.76 19.06 -0.38
CA LYS A 138 -0.62 19.96 -0.61
C LYS A 138 -0.84 21.33 0.02
N ILE A 139 -2.03 21.90 -0.15
CA ILE A 139 -2.35 23.22 0.40
C ILE A 139 -2.37 23.18 1.94
N TRP A 140 -3.10 22.24 2.53
CA TRP A 140 -3.32 22.23 3.97
C TRP A 140 -2.14 21.64 4.75
N ALA A 141 -1.60 20.49 4.35
CA ALA A 141 -0.52 19.86 5.09
C ALA A 141 0.82 20.60 4.87
N GLU A 142 1.22 20.82 3.61
CA GLU A 142 2.51 21.46 3.32
C GLU A 142 2.48 22.96 3.67
N GLY A 143 1.35 23.64 3.44
CA GLY A 143 1.17 25.03 3.84
C GLY A 143 1.26 25.23 5.35
N SER A 144 0.55 24.41 6.12
CA SER A 144 0.61 24.45 7.59
C SER A 144 2.01 24.14 8.12
N PHE A 145 2.69 23.12 7.59
CA PHE A 145 4.07 22.83 7.96
C PHE A 145 5.04 23.96 7.59
N SER A 146 4.84 24.62 6.47
CA SER A 146 5.65 25.80 6.08
C SER A 146 5.50 26.93 7.07
N VAL A 147 4.27 27.24 7.49
CA VAL A 147 4.00 28.28 8.51
C VAL A 147 4.62 27.89 9.84
N LEU A 148 4.38 26.66 10.32
CA LEU A 148 4.96 26.16 11.58
C LEU A 148 6.50 26.26 11.59
N LYS A 149 7.17 25.95 10.49
CA LYS A 149 8.63 26.06 10.37
C LYS A 149 9.10 27.52 10.35
N ARG A 150 8.42 28.37 9.59
CA ARG A 150 8.84 29.74 9.36
C ARG A 150 8.51 30.65 10.53
N GLU A 151 7.28 30.58 11.04
CA GLU A 151 6.78 31.54 12.04
C GLU A 151 6.89 31.00 13.48
N HIS A 152 6.77 29.70 13.66
CA HIS A 152 6.90 29.07 14.99
C HIS A 152 8.25 28.37 15.20
N CYS A 153 9.20 28.50 14.28
CA CYS A 153 10.57 27.94 14.39
C CYS A 153 10.63 26.42 14.67
N ILE A 154 9.58 25.64 14.33
CA ILE A 154 9.57 24.18 14.49
C ILE A 154 10.28 23.49 13.30
N SER A 155 11.48 23.91 13.02
CA SER A 155 12.36 23.17 12.12
C SER A 155 13.07 22.00 12.81
N ARG A 156 13.17 22.08 14.16
CA ARG A 156 13.82 21.07 14.99
C ARG A 156 13.23 21.09 16.40
N ILE A 157 12.81 19.93 16.89
CA ILE A 157 12.41 19.75 18.30
C ILE A 157 13.62 19.95 19.19
N ARG A 158 13.53 20.84 20.17
CA ARG A 158 14.62 21.22 21.07
C ARG A 158 14.59 20.43 22.38
N LYS A 159 13.40 20.07 22.84
CA LYS A 159 13.19 19.32 24.08
C LYS A 159 13.48 17.82 23.87
N ARG A 160 14.05 17.18 24.88
CA ARG A 160 14.34 15.73 24.89
C ARG A 160 13.20 14.96 25.55
N GLY A 161 12.88 13.79 24.99
CA GLY A 161 11.82 12.91 25.47
C GLY A 161 10.46 13.21 24.83
N ILE A 162 9.63 12.15 24.70
CA ILE A 162 8.40 12.21 23.93
C ILE A 162 7.36 13.19 24.51
N LEU A 163 7.24 13.25 25.84
CA LEU A 163 6.30 14.16 26.51
C LEU A 163 6.67 15.62 26.25
N ALA A 164 7.94 15.99 26.47
CA ALA A 164 8.42 17.34 26.26
C ALA A 164 8.40 17.76 24.77
N ALA A 165 8.68 16.82 23.86
CA ALA A 165 8.53 17.05 22.42
C ALA A 165 7.06 17.27 22.02
N THR A 166 6.13 16.53 22.63
CA THR A 166 4.68 16.69 22.40
C THR A 166 4.21 18.06 22.89
N GLU A 167 4.65 18.52 24.07
CA GLU A 167 4.35 19.86 24.58
C GLU A 167 4.86 20.96 23.63
N GLU A 168 6.09 20.84 23.12
CA GLU A 168 6.66 21.80 22.18
C GLU A 168 5.83 21.87 20.89
N CYS A 169 5.38 20.72 20.37
CA CYS A 169 4.51 20.68 19.19
C CYS A 169 3.12 21.28 19.47
N LEU A 170 2.53 21.02 20.65
CA LEU A 170 1.22 21.56 21.02
C LEU A 170 1.21 23.07 21.27
N LEU A 171 2.32 23.61 21.77
CA LEU A 171 2.47 25.07 21.99
C LEU A 171 2.65 25.85 20.69
N ALA A 172 3.02 25.16 19.62
CA ALA A 172 3.25 25.77 18.32
C ALA A 172 2.08 25.56 17.33
N ALA A 173 1.09 24.76 17.68
CA ALA A 173 -0.10 24.48 16.87
C ALA A 173 -1.25 25.44 17.23
#